data_fb88b7c968198b37473f1b5130de3b52
#
_entry.id   fb88b7c968198b37473f1b5130de3b52
#
_cell.length_a   1.000
_cell.length_b   1.000
_cell.length_c   1.000
_cell.angle_alpha   90.00
_cell.angle_beta   90.00
_cell.angle_gamma   90.00
#
_symmetry.space_group_name_H-M   'P 1'
#
loop_
_entity.id
_entity.type
_entity.pdbx_description
1 polymer ?
#
loop_
_entity_poly.entity_id
_entity_poly.type
_entity_poly.pdbx_seq_one_letter_code
_entity_poly.pdbx_strand_id
1 'polypeptide(L)'
;MRRALVTLAHPQHAGMLRALRVLDDAAPRHGWELHYAFPQRLPLLDDIGIPAARTTILPGLTRWRRLGGALVVPDVVRLARHARGADVLYSTTLSTFPLCHLAGRLAGVPQVVHVYSSYGDARSYRKHWLGRARHVIAPSADSLRLAADAVGGFRPGVRARVAYNGMDIDRIVRQASAPWTGSPRAGAGPLVGMVGNLDWRKNPALLVEATPAIRAAVPAARIVLVGAFPDAAAEAAVRDRIAALGLGDAVVVTGFLPNPFPVVGALDVLVHPALRDPFPLALLEGMALARPIVASAVGGIPEMLVDGQSGLLVPPGDAAALAGAVVGLLRDEPRRRGLGAAALHRLQTTFTLAGFAATMFGAFDEAVRDGVG
;
A
#
# COMPACT_ATOMS: atom_id res chain seq x y z
N MET A 1 22.55 -8.31 17.62
CA MET A 1 21.34 -8.10 16.84
C MET A 1 21.75 -8.16 15.39
N ARG A 2 21.02 -8.91 14.53
CA ARG A 2 21.30 -8.97 13.09
C ARG A 2 20.87 -7.65 12.43
N ARG A 3 21.51 -7.28 11.34
CA ARG A 3 21.28 -6.01 10.66
C ARG A 3 20.73 -6.22 9.26
N ALA A 4 19.61 -5.56 8.94
CA ALA A 4 19.08 -5.50 7.59
C ALA A 4 19.29 -4.11 6.98
N LEU A 5 19.92 -4.04 5.81
CA LEU A 5 20.00 -2.79 5.03
C LEU A 5 18.81 -2.71 4.09
N VAL A 6 17.90 -1.79 4.37
CA VAL A 6 16.64 -1.57 3.64
C VAL A 6 16.84 -0.50 2.59
N THR A 7 16.56 -0.80 1.33
CA THR A 7 16.67 0.18 0.23
C THR A 7 15.28 0.55 -0.31
N LEU A 8 15.04 1.84 -0.51
CA LEU A 8 13.79 2.36 -1.07
C LEU A 8 14.07 3.47 -2.09
N ALA A 9 13.62 3.28 -3.34
CA ALA A 9 13.86 4.24 -4.43
C ALA A 9 12.93 5.45 -4.40
N HIS A 10 11.71 5.30 -3.87
CA HIS A 10 10.65 6.32 -3.95
C HIS A 10 10.06 6.58 -2.56
N PRO A 11 10.77 7.33 -1.69
CA PRO A 11 10.34 7.55 -0.30
C PRO A 11 9.12 8.46 -0.14
N GLN A 12 8.58 9.01 -1.23
CA GLN A 12 7.32 9.77 -1.22
C GLN A 12 6.07 8.90 -1.08
N HIS A 13 6.19 7.57 -1.13
CA HIS A 13 5.06 6.65 -0.93
C HIS A 13 4.79 6.43 0.57
N ALA A 14 3.95 7.26 1.16
CA ALA A 14 3.62 7.24 2.58
C ALA A 14 3.18 5.86 3.11
N GLY A 15 2.40 5.11 2.32
CA GLY A 15 1.97 3.76 2.69
C GLY A 15 3.13 2.79 2.93
N MET A 16 4.12 2.78 2.03
CA MET A 16 5.29 1.92 2.17
C MET A 16 6.15 2.33 3.37
N LEU A 17 6.34 3.63 3.60
CA LEU A 17 7.09 4.12 4.74
C LEU A 17 6.41 3.77 6.07
N ARG A 18 5.06 3.83 6.12
CA ARG A 18 4.30 3.36 7.30
C ARG A 18 4.50 1.87 7.55
N ALA A 19 4.49 1.04 6.51
CA ALA A 19 4.78 -0.40 6.65
C ALA A 19 6.22 -0.66 7.13
N LEU A 20 7.20 0.12 6.65
CA LEU A 20 8.58 0.04 7.13
C LEU A 20 8.72 0.49 8.59
N ARG A 21 8.00 1.52 9.02
CA ARG A 21 7.99 1.94 10.42
C ARG A 21 7.45 0.85 11.35
N VAL A 22 6.35 0.21 10.95
CA VAL A 22 5.79 -0.94 11.66
C VAL A 22 6.82 -2.07 11.78
N LEU A 23 7.54 -2.34 10.70
CA LEU A 23 8.58 -3.37 10.68
C LEU A 23 9.76 -2.97 11.59
N ASP A 24 10.16 -1.70 11.59
CA ASP A 24 11.22 -1.17 12.46
C ASP A 24 10.88 -1.32 13.95
N ASP A 25 9.65 -1.00 14.34
CA ASP A 25 9.18 -1.16 15.72
C ASP A 25 9.15 -2.63 16.18
N ALA A 26 8.92 -3.57 15.27
CA ALA A 26 8.90 -4.99 15.55
C ALA A 26 10.31 -5.64 15.53
N ALA A 27 11.27 -5.05 14.81
CA ALA A 27 12.59 -5.65 14.53
C ALA A 27 13.35 -6.13 15.78
N PRO A 28 13.42 -5.37 16.90
CA PRO A 28 14.16 -5.82 18.09
C PRO A 28 13.60 -7.11 18.69
N ARG A 29 12.28 -7.31 18.65
CA ARG A 29 11.63 -8.54 19.17
C ARG A 29 11.97 -9.78 18.34
N HIS A 30 12.40 -9.58 17.10
CA HIS A 30 12.85 -10.63 16.18
C HIS A 30 14.36 -10.75 16.07
N GLY A 31 15.12 -10.02 16.91
CA GLY A 31 16.59 -10.04 16.90
C GLY A 31 17.23 -9.24 15.76
N TRP A 32 16.48 -8.33 15.13
CA TRP A 32 16.92 -7.53 14.00
C TRP A 32 17.00 -6.04 14.33
N GLU A 33 17.83 -5.32 13.56
CA GLU A 33 17.90 -3.87 13.49
C GLU A 33 17.84 -3.45 12.03
N LEU A 34 16.99 -2.46 11.70
CA LEU A 34 16.86 -1.97 10.33
C LEU A 34 17.70 -0.71 10.13
N HIS A 35 18.53 -0.72 9.09
CA HIS A 35 19.25 0.44 8.57
C HIS A 35 18.68 0.78 7.20
N TYR A 36 18.67 2.06 6.84
CA TYR A 36 17.96 2.54 5.67
C TYR A 36 18.89 3.21 4.67
N ALA A 37 18.66 2.98 3.40
CA ALA A 37 19.29 3.69 2.30
C ALA A 37 18.22 4.31 1.39
N PHE A 38 18.21 5.64 1.31
CA PHE A 38 17.29 6.43 0.49
C PHE A 38 18.06 7.24 -0.55
N PRO A 39 17.45 7.58 -1.71
CA PRO A 39 18.10 8.43 -2.71
C PRO A 39 18.24 9.87 -2.27
N GLN A 40 17.37 10.34 -1.38
CA GLN A 40 17.34 11.68 -0.81
C GLN A 40 16.64 11.68 0.55
N ARG A 41 16.94 12.68 1.39
CA ARG A 41 16.20 12.91 2.63
C ARG A 41 14.89 13.63 2.29
N LEU A 42 13.82 13.23 2.93
CA LEU A 42 12.51 13.87 2.83
C LEU A 42 12.00 14.15 4.25
N PRO A 43 11.31 15.28 4.48
CA PRO A 43 10.66 15.61 5.76
C PRO A 43 9.75 14.46 6.26
N LEU A 44 9.05 13.80 5.34
CA LEU A 44 8.17 12.66 5.65
C LEU A 44 8.87 11.51 6.42
N LEU A 45 10.18 11.34 6.28
CA LEU A 45 10.94 10.33 7.04
C LEU A 45 10.98 10.68 8.54
N ASP A 46 11.12 11.96 8.85
CA ASP A 46 11.13 12.46 10.23
C ASP A 46 9.71 12.36 10.83
N ASP A 47 8.67 12.71 10.07
CA ASP A 47 7.25 12.62 10.48
C ASP A 47 6.83 11.17 10.81
N ILE A 48 7.36 10.20 10.05
CA ILE A 48 7.09 8.77 10.26
C ILE A 48 7.99 8.19 11.37
N GLY A 49 9.04 8.92 11.78
CA GLY A 49 9.96 8.53 12.84
C GLY A 49 11.00 7.49 12.40
N ILE A 50 11.42 7.51 11.14
CA ILE A 50 12.57 6.73 10.68
C ILE A 50 13.86 7.36 11.26
N PRO A 51 14.68 6.61 12.06
CA PRO A 51 15.82 7.19 12.75
C PRO A 51 16.89 7.72 11.80
N ALA A 52 17.23 9.00 11.92
CA ALA A 52 18.26 9.62 11.09
C ALA A 52 19.63 8.94 11.26
N ALA A 53 19.97 8.51 12.49
CA ALA A 53 21.23 7.82 12.80
C ALA A 53 21.38 6.47 12.06
N ARG A 54 20.28 5.84 11.66
CA ARG A 54 20.25 4.58 10.89
C ARG A 54 19.95 4.80 9.41
N THR A 55 20.01 6.05 8.94
CA THR A 55 19.66 6.43 7.57
C THR A 55 20.89 6.91 6.80
N THR A 56 21.10 6.35 5.62
CA THR A 56 22.14 6.76 4.67
C THR A 56 21.53 7.29 3.40
N ILE A 57 22.05 8.40 2.88
CA ILE A 57 21.59 8.96 1.60
C ILE A 57 22.49 8.46 0.48
N LEU A 58 21.87 7.75 -0.47
CA LEU A 58 22.51 7.16 -1.65
C LEU A 58 21.75 7.58 -2.93
N PRO A 59 22.07 8.73 -3.52
CA PRO A 59 21.40 9.25 -4.73
C PRO A 59 21.40 8.28 -5.91
N GLY A 60 22.37 7.37 -5.96
CA GLY A 60 22.50 6.34 -6.97
C GLY A 60 21.37 5.31 -7.02
N LEU A 61 20.59 5.15 -5.95
CA LEU A 61 19.48 4.19 -5.91
C LEU A 61 18.43 4.39 -7.04
N THR A 62 18.32 5.60 -7.58
CA THR A 62 17.39 5.93 -8.68
C THR A 62 18.05 6.02 -10.04
N ARG A 63 19.38 6.13 -10.11
CA ARG A 63 20.13 6.35 -11.36
C ARG A 63 20.12 5.15 -12.31
N TRP A 64 20.03 3.94 -11.76
CA TRP A 64 19.92 2.72 -12.55
C TRP A 64 18.91 2.81 -13.69
N ARG A 65 17.82 3.53 -13.47
CA ARG A 65 16.76 3.71 -14.47
C ARG A 65 17.16 4.59 -15.65
N ARG A 66 18.18 5.47 -15.49
CA ARG A 66 18.50 6.53 -16.44
C ARG A 66 19.76 6.30 -17.27
N LEU A 67 20.74 5.57 -16.77
CA LEU A 67 22.11 5.67 -17.27
C LEU A 67 22.69 4.39 -17.89
N GLY A 68 22.02 3.21 -17.80
CA GLY A 68 22.61 1.94 -18.33
C GLY A 68 23.92 1.51 -17.64
N GLY A 69 24.26 0.26 -17.79
CA GLY A 69 25.25 -0.53 -17.00
C GLY A 69 26.54 0.12 -16.45
N ALA A 70 27.37 0.75 -17.28
CA ALA A 70 28.72 1.17 -16.84
C ALA A 70 28.74 2.35 -15.85
N LEU A 71 27.77 3.26 -15.95
CA LEU A 71 27.69 4.49 -15.11
C LEU A 71 27.16 4.23 -13.70
N VAL A 72 26.74 3.01 -13.37
CA VAL A 72 26.24 2.62 -12.03
C VAL A 72 27.28 1.92 -11.16
N VAL A 73 28.46 1.60 -11.68
CA VAL A 73 29.52 0.92 -10.91
C VAL A 73 29.88 1.65 -9.61
N PRO A 74 30.04 2.98 -9.59
CA PRO A 74 30.30 3.70 -8.33
C PRO A 74 29.18 3.54 -7.31
N ASP A 75 27.90 3.50 -7.75
CA ASP A 75 26.75 3.36 -6.90
C ASP A 75 26.66 1.93 -6.34
N VAL A 76 26.99 0.91 -7.15
CA VAL A 76 27.11 -0.49 -6.70
C VAL A 76 28.19 -0.62 -5.62
N VAL A 77 29.39 -0.07 -5.85
CA VAL A 77 30.50 -0.11 -4.89
C VAL A 77 30.13 0.61 -3.58
N ARG A 78 29.47 1.76 -3.70
CA ARG A 78 29.04 2.53 -2.53
C ARG A 78 28.00 1.76 -1.72
N LEU A 79 26.97 1.19 -2.38
CA LEU A 79 25.96 0.37 -1.70
C LEU A 79 26.60 -0.89 -1.10
N ALA A 80 27.51 -1.55 -1.80
CA ALA A 80 28.22 -2.73 -1.30
C ALA A 80 29.06 -2.44 -0.03
N ARG A 81 29.69 -1.26 0.04
CA ARG A 81 30.41 -0.83 1.27
C ARG A 81 29.48 -0.73 2.47
N HIS A 82 28.29 -0.16 2.28
CA HIS A 82 27.27 -0.09 3.35
C HIS A 82 26.66 -1.46 3.66
N ALA A 83 26.50 -2.32 2.66
CA ALA A 83 25.95 -3.65 2.85
C ALA A 83 26.90 -4.60 3.62
N ARG A 84 28.22 -4.44 3.57
CA ARG A 84 29.20 -5.29 4.30
C ARG A 84 28.98 -5.36 5.82
N GLY A 85 28.27 -4.38 6.39
CA GLY A 85 27.90 -4.38 7.81
C GLY A 85 26.50 -4.92 8.07
N ALA A 86 25.82 -5.46 7.06
CA ALA A 86 24.47 -6.01 7.16
C ALA A 86 24.46 -7.52 6.92
N ASP A 87 23.56 -8.23 7.57
CA ASP A 87 23.33 -9.67 7.37
C ASP A 87 22.41 -9.94 6.18
N VAL A 88 21.53 -8.97 5.82
CA VAL A 88 20.64 -9.06 4.65
C VAL A 88 20.49 -7.69 3.99
N LEU A 89 20.39 -7.68 2.66
CA LEU A 89 20.04 -6.50 1.87
C LEU A 89 18.60 -6.63 1.37
N TYR A 90 17.71 -5.79 1.91
CA TYR A 90 16.29 -5.80 1.59
C TYR A 90 15.92 -4.71 0.59
N SER A 91 15.50 -5.13 -0.59
CA SER A 91 15.00 -4.25 -1.65
C SER A 91 13.48 -4.13 -1.53
N THR A 92 12.98 -2.98 -1.07
CA THR A 92 11.54 -2.76 -0.88
C THR A 92 10.78 -2.55 -2.18
N THR A 93 11.49 -2.32 -3.27
CA THR A 93 10.89 -2.14 -4.60
C THR A 93 11.70 -2.87 -5.66
N LEU A 94 11.02 -3.36 -6.66
CA LEU A 94 11.67 -4.03 -7.78
C LEU A 94 12.69 -3.13 -8.50
N SER A 95 12.47 -1.82 -8.50
CA SER A 95 13.36 -0.85 -9.17
C SER A 95 14.75 -0.71 -8.53
N THR A 96 14.90 -1.01 -7.25
CA THR A 96 16.21 -1.02 -6.57
C THR A 96 16.92 -2.38 -6.65
N PHE A 97 16.20 -3.44 -7.00
CA PHE A 97 16.72 -4.80 -6.94
C PHE A 97 17.97 -5.03 -7.81
N PRO A 98 18.09 -4.56 -9.06
CA PRO A 98 19.33 -4.78 -9.84
C PRO A 98 20.57 -4.23 -9.14
N LEU A 99 20.46 -3.03 -8.56
CA LEU A 99 21.58 -2.43 -7.81
C LEU A 99 21.89 -3.23 -6.54
N CYS A 100 20.83 -3.62 -5.80
CA CYS A 100 20.97 -4.47 -4.61
C CYS A 100 21.56 -5.83 -4.94
N HIS A 101 21.17 -6.43 -6.07
CA HIS A 101 21.71 -7.73 -6.49
C HIS A 101 23.22 -7.67 -6.75
N LEU A 102 23.68 -6.66 -7.50
CA LEU A 102 25.10 -6.49 -7.75
C LEU A 102 25.88 -6.14 -6.47
N ALA A 103 25.35 -5.22 -5.66
CA ALA A 103 26.00 -4.80 -4.42
C ALA A 103 26.06 -5.95 -3.40
N GLY A 104 25.00 -6.74 -3.27
CA GLY A 104 24.95 -7.90 -2.38
C GLY A 104 25.96 -8.96 -2.77
N ARG A 105 26.09 -9.28 -4.07
CA ARG A 105 27.12 -10.19 -4.56
C ARG A 105 28.55 -9.69 -4.28
N LEU A 106 28.79 -8.39 -4.49
CA LEU A 106 30.10 -7.77 -4.22
C LEU A 106 30.43 -7.73 -2.71
N ALA A 107 29.41 -7.60 -1.87
CA ALA A 107 29.55 -7.52 -0.42
C ALA A 107 29.54 -8.90 0.26
N GLY A 108 29.11 -9.97 -0.41
CA GLY A 108 28.87 -11.28 0.20
C GLY A 108 27.57 -11.30 1.06
N VAL A 109 26.56 -10.50 0.73
CA VAL A 109 25.34 -10.34 1.53
C VAL A 109 24.13 -10.83 0.74
N PRO A 110 23.29 -11.74 1.29
CA PRO A 110 22.10 -12.24 0.64
C PRO A 110 21.04 -11.13 0.46
N GLN A 111 20.20 -11.29 -0.55
CA GLN A 111 19.18 -10.28 -0.90
C GLN A 111 17.78 -10.83 -0.81
N VAL A 112 16.89 -9.99 -0.30
CA VAL A 112 15.43 -10.19 -0.33
C VAL A 112 14.80 -9.06 -1.14
N VAL A 113 13.94 -9.40 -2.10
CA VAL A 113 13.19 -8.41 -2.88
C VAL A 113 11.71 -8.46 -2.56
N HIS A 114 11.12 -7.29 -2.33
CA HIS A 114 9.68 -7.14 -2.17
C HIS A 114 9.05 -6.61 -3.47
N VAL A 115 8.08 -7.35 -3.99
CA VAL A 115 7.36 -7.01 -5.20
C VAL A 115 6.06 -6.30 -4.84
N TYR A 116 6.16 -5.03 -4.44
CA TYR A 116 4.99 -4.22 -4.04
C TYR A 116 4.10 -3.79 -5.21
N SER A 117 4.51 -3.97 -6.45
CA SER A 117 3.74 -3.51 -7.60
C SER A 117 3.17 -4.67 -8.39
N SER A 118 1.87 -4.79 -8.42
CA SER A 118 1.13 -5.53 -9.45
C SER A 118 0.99 -4.73 -10.77
N TYR A 119 1.77 -3.66 -10.94
CA TYR A 119 1.60 -2.71 -12.05
C TYR A 119 2.61 -2.86 -13.17
N GLY A 120 3.63 -3.70 -12.98
CA GLY A 120 4.59 -3.99 -14.02
C GLY A 120 3.97 -4.91 -15.06
N ASP A 121 4.06 -4.53 -16.34
CA ASP A 121 3.99 -5.51 -17.39
C ASP A 121 5.14 -6.52 -17.20
N ALA A 122 5.04 -7.69 -17.83
CA ALA A 122 6.09 -8.72 -17.76
C ALA A 122 7.47 -8.18 -18.13
N ARG A 123 7.52 -7.15 -19.00
CA ARG A 123 8.75 -6.44 -19.40
C ARG A 123 9.39 -5.71 -18.22
N SER A 124 8.58 -5.08 -17.35
CA SER A 124 9.08 -4.39 -16.14
C SER A 124 9.75 -5.36 -15.16
N TYR A 125 9.12 -6.50 -14.90
CA TYR A 125 9.69 -7.51 -14.01
C TYR A 125 11.02 -8.07 -14.54
N ARG A 126 11.07 -8.39 -15.86
CA ARG A 126 12.31 -8.86 -16.53
C ARG A 126 13.39 -7.78 -16.53
N LYS A 127 13.03 -6.52 -16.86
CA LYS A 127 13.96 -5.38 -16.86
C LYS A 127 14.63 -5.17 -15.51
N HIS A 128 13.94 -5.45 -14.41
CA HIS A 128 14.47 -5.31 -13.06
C HIS A 128 15.02 -6.62 -12.50
N TRP A 129 15.33 -7.60 -13.35
CA TRP A 129 16.04 -8.83 -13.03
C TRP A 129 15.37 -9.74 -12.00
N LEU A 130 14.05 -9.68 -11.85
CA LEU A 130 13.34 -10.51 -10.88
C LEU A 130 13.68 -12.01 -11.02
N GLY A 131 13.87 -12.50 -12.24
CA GLY A 131 14.31 -13.87 -12.50
C GLY A 131 15.67 -14.27 -11.89
N ARG A 132 16.44 -13.33 -11.30
CA ARG A 132 17.67 -13.58 -10.57
C ARG A 132 17.48 -13.59 -9.05
N ALA A 133 16.30 -13.25 -8.56
CA ALA A 133 16.00 -13.25 -7.13
C ALA A 133 15.96 -14.68 -6.58
N ARG A 134 16.49 -14.88 -5.37
CA ARG A 134 16.35 -16.13 -4.60
C ARG A 134 15.27 -16.02 -3.54
N HIS A 135 15.11 -14.84 -2.93
CA HIS A 135 14.10 -14.58 -1.91
C HIS A 135 13.17 -13.47 -2.38
N VAL A 136 11.92 -13.84 -2.62
CA VAL A 136 10.88 -12.94 -3.15
C VAL A 136 9.76 -12.84 -2.14
N ILE A 137 9.36 -11.62 -1.81
CA ILE A 137 8.20 -11.33 -0.98
C ILE A 137 7.19 -10.54 -1.82
N ALA A 138 5.91 -10.84 -1.68
CA ALA A 138 4.83 -10.08 -2.28
C ALA A 138 3.75 -9.76 -1.24
N PRO A 139 3.02 -8.63 -1.39
CA PRO A 139 1.99 -8.22 -0.43
C PRO A 139 0.68 -9.02 -0.57
N SER A 140 0.53 -9.82 -1.64
CA SER A 140 -0.64 -10.66 -1.91
C SER A 140 -0.25 -11.86 -2.76
N ALA A 141 -1.08 -12.91 -2.77
CA ALA A 141 -0.90 -14.07 -3.63
C ALA A 141 -1.06 -13.69 -5.11
N ASP A 142 -1.99 -12.78 -5.43
CA ASP A 142 -2.11 -12.23 -6.78
C ASP A 142 -0.82 -11.55 -7.26
N SER A 143 -0.22 -10.70 -6.42
CA SER A 143 1.05 -10.04 -6.76
C SER A 143 2.19 -11.05 -6.95
N LEU A 144 2.23 -12.10 -6.13
CA LEU A 144 3.23 -13.16 -6.24
C LEU A 144 3.05 -13.97 -7.52
N ARG A 145 1.81 -14.34 -7.86
CA ARG A 145 1.45 -15.03 -9.10
C ARG A 145 1.85 -14.21 -10.32
N LEU A 146 1.46 -12.93 -10.38
CA LEU A 146 1.83 -12.02 -11.47
C LEU A 146 3.34 -11.87 -11.63
N ALA A 147 4.08 -11.83 -10.52
CA ALA A 147 5.54 -11.78 -10.54
C ALA A 147 6.16 -13.06 -11.10
N ALA A 148 5.64 -14.23 -10.72
CA ALA A 148 6.08 -15.52 -11.24
C ALA A 148 5.78 -15.64 -12.74
N ASP A 149 4.56 -15.37 -13.17
CA ASP A 149 4.11 -15.43 -14.57
C ASP A 149 4.98 -14.51 -15.46
N ALA A 150 5.31 -13.33 -14.97
CA ALA A 150 6.11 -12.35 -15.71
C ALA A 150 7.54 -12.81 -16.02
N VAL A 151 8.09 -13.75 -15.25
CA VAL A 151 9.44 -14.31 -15.46
C VAL A 151 9.44 -15.75 -15.97
N GLY A 152 8.27 -16.29 -16.31
CA GLY A 152 8.13 -17.66 -16.81
C GLY A 152 8.20 -18.73 -15.71
N GLY A 153 7.78 -18.38 -14.50
CA GLY A 153 7.91 -19.19 -13.29
C GLY A 153 9.20 -18.88 -12.52
N PHE A 154 9.14 -19.03 -11.21
CA PHE A 154 10.35 -18.97 -10.39
C PHE A 154 11.18 -20.23 -10.57
N ARG A 155 12.50 -20.09 -10.62
CA ARG A 155 13.42 -21.23 -10.74
C ARG A 155 13.37 -22.11 -9.49
N PRO A 156 13.72 -23.40 -9.60
CA PRO A 156 13.91 -24.27 -8.44
C PRO A 156 14.87 -23.61 -7.41
N GLY A 157 14.52 -23.69 -6.13
CA GLY A 157 15.29 -23.09 -5.03
C GLY A 157 14.97 -21.62 -4.72
N VAL A 158 14.10 -20.96 -5.50
CA VAL A 158 13.58 -19.63 -5.13
C VAL A 158 12.61 -19.76 -3.97
N ARG A 159 12.85 -18.97 -2.91
CA ARG A 159 11.98 -18.84 -1.74
C ARG A 159 11.01 -17.67 -2.00
N ALA A 160 9.80 -17.99 -2.37
CA ALA A 160 8.76 -16.99 -2.65
C ALA A 160 7.64 -17.09 -1.63
N ARG A 161 7.23 -15.95 -1.04
CA ARG A 161 6.18 -15.93 -0.02
C ARG A 161 5.32 -14.68 -0.05
N VAL A 162 4.11 -14.82 0.45
CA VAL A 162 3.21 -13.71 0.68
C VAL A 162 3.45 -13.17 2.09
N ALA A 163 3.62 -11.85 2.22
CA ALA A 163 3.63 -11.14 3.48
C ALA A 163 2.54 -10.08 3.45
N TYR A 164 1.35 -10.44 3.90
CA TYR A 164 0.26 -9.48 4.04
C TYR A 164 0.65 -8.38 5.02
N ASN A 165 0.45 -7.12 4.64
CA ASN A 165 0.67 -6.01 5.55
C ASN A 165 -0.21 -6.15 6.79
N GLY A 166 0.38 -5.91 7.96
CA GLY A 166 -0.34 -5.80 9.23
C GLY A 166 -0.59 -4.36 9.61
N MET A 167 -1.51 -4.15 10.56
CA MET A 167 -1.90 -2.81 10.99
C MET A 167 -1.96 -2.70 12.51
N ASP A 168 -1.52 -1.55 13.05
CA ASP A 168 -1.67 -1.21 14.47
C ASP A 168 -3.08 -0.62 14.69
N ILE A 169 -4.00 -1.51 15.07
CA ILE A 169 -5.41 -1.17 15.29
C ILE A 169 -5.55 -0.11 16.39
N ASP A 170 -4.86 -0.29 17.52
CA ASP A 170 -4.97 0.62 18.66
C ASP A 170 -4.50 2.03 18.32
N ARG A 171 -3.41 2.13 17.54
CA ARG A 171 -2.93 3.42 17.04
C ARG A 171 -3.97 4.09 16.14
N ILE A 172 -4.56 3.36 15.21
CA ILE A 172 -5.58 3.88 14.30
C ILE A 172 -6.80 4.37 15.07
N VAL A 173 -7.30 3.56 16.01
CA VAL A 173 -8.46 3.89 16.84
C VAL A 173 -8.17 5.15 17.67
N ARG A 174 -7.00 5.23 18.32
CA ARG A 174 -6.60 6.46 19.06
C ARG A 174 -6.53 7.68 18.15
N GLN A 175 -5.98 7.56 16.94
CA GLN A 175 -5.87 8.68 16.00
C GLN A 175 -7.20 9.07 15.36
N ALA A 176 -8.18 8.16 15.34
CA ALA A 176 -9.53 8.41 14.84
C ALA A 176 -10.47 9.01 15.90
N SER A 177 -10.07 9.04 17.19
CA SER A 177 -10.93 9.52 18.28
C SER A 177 -11.23 11.03 18.21
N ALA A 178 -10.41 11.80 17.52
CA ALA A 178 -10.71 13.19 17.23
C ALA A 178 -11.90 13.28 16.25
N PRO A 179 -12.93 14.12 16.52
CA PRO A 179 -14.05 14.25 15.62
C PRO A 179 -13.60 14.86 14.29
N TRP A 180 -14.16 14.37 13.19
CA TRP A 180 -14.01 15.01 11.89
C TRP A 180 -14.77 16.34 11.86
N THR A 181 -14.04 17.44 11.77
CA THR A 181 -14.63 18.81 11.76
C THR A 181 -14.67 19.42 10.36
N GLY A 182 -14.13 18.73 9.35
CA GLY A 182 -14.12 19.18 7.97
C GLY A 182 -15.51 19.10 7.30
N SER A 183 -15.60 19.63 6.08
CA SER A 183 -16.78 19.47 5.24
C SER A 183 -16.59 18.25 4.31
N PRO A 184 -17.62 17.43 4.10
CA PRO A 184 -18.94 17.45 4.69
C PRO A 184 -18.90 16.98 6.16
N ARG A 185 -19.62 17.64 7.05
CA ARG A 185 -19.68 17.22 8.45
C ARG A 185 -20.47 15.92 8.60
N ALA A 186 -20.03 15.06 9.54
CA ALA A 186 -20.85 13.98 10.02
C ALA A 186 -22.20 14.52 10.56
N GLY A 187 -23.30 13.80 10.29
CA GLY A 187 -24.64 14.19 10.75
C GLY A 187 -25.49 14.96 9.74
N ALA A 188 -24.95 15.44 8.62
CA ALA A 188 -25.75 16.09 7.55
C ALA A 188 -26.28 15.09 6.50
N GLY A 189 -26.33 13.81 6.80
CA GLY A 189 -26.67 12.68 5.92
C GLY A 189 -25.55 11.64 5.86
N PRO A 190 -25.80 10.48 5.23
CA PRO A 190 -24.79 9.43 5.11
C PRO A 190 -23.55 9.90 4.36
N LEU A 191 -22.38 9.54 4.89
CA LEU A 191 -21.07 9.88 4.34
C LEU A 191 -20.41 8.68 3.69
N VAL A 192 -20.18 8.76 2.39
CA VAL A 192 -19.46 7.76 1.59
C VAL A 192 -18.11 8.33 1.22
N GLY A 193 -17.02 7.58 1.43
CA GLY A 193 -15.70 8.14 1.17
C GLY A 193 -14.72 7.18 0.56
N MET A 194 -13.73 7.77 -0.12
CA MET A 194 -12.56 7.10 -0.64
C MET A 194 -11.31 7.74 -0.03
N VAL A 195 -10.33 6.92 0.35
CA VAL A 195 -9.07 7.38 0.96
C VAL A 195 -7.87 6.78 0.23
N GLY A 196 -6.88 7.62 -0.09
CA GLY A 196 -5.62 7.20 -0.72
C GLY A 196 -5.13 8.20 -1.76
N ASN A 197 -4.08 7.83 -2.51
CA ASN A 197 -3.66 8.64 -3.64
C ASN A 197 -4.79 8.64 -4.70
N LEU A 198 -5.22 9.83 -5.12
CA LEU A 198 -6.32 9.99 -6.07
C LEU A 198 -5.78 9.90 -7.51
N ASP A 199 -5.11 8.79 -7.82
CA ASP A 199 -4.56 8.50 -9.15
C ASP A 199 -5.49 7.60 -9.98
N TRP A 200 -5.18 7.44 -11.27
CA TRP A 200 -5.97 6.64 -12.21
C TRP A 200 -6.15 5.17 -11.77
N ARG A 201 -5.21 4.61 -10.99
CA ARG A 201 -5.26 3.23 -10.50
C ARG A 201 -6.32 3.06 -9.42
N LYS A 202 -6.46 4.07 -8.58
CA LYS A 202 -7.47 4.11 -7.51
C LYS A 202 -8.83 4.57 -8.02
N ASN A 203 -8.86 5.21 -9.21
CA ASN A 203 -10.05 5.55 -9.97
C ASN A 203 -11.09 6.36 -9.18
N PRO A 204 -10.72 7.54 -8.62
CA PRO A 204 -11.69 8.40 -7.93
C PRO A 204 -12.88 8.80 -8.81
N ALA A 205 -12.68 8.89 -10.12
CA ALA A 205 -13.70 9.22 -11.09
C ALA A 205 -14.88 8.23 -11.05
N LEU A 206 -14.65 6.95 -10.79
CA LEU A 206 -15.72 5.96 -10.71
C LEU A 206 -16.71 6.25 -9.57
N LEU A 207 -16.20 6.69 -8.41
CA LEU A 207 -17.07 7.10 -7.30
C LEU A 207 -17.85 8.36 -7.64
N VAL A 208 -17.22 9.33 -8.31
CA VAL A 208 -17.91 10.53 -8.82
C VAL A 208 -19.03 10.14 -9.79
N GLU A 209 -18.78 9.22 -10.71
CA GLU A 209 -19.78 8.74 -11.68
C GLU A 209 -20.90 7.91 -11.06
N ALA A 210 -20.65 7.20 -9.97
CA ALA A 210 -21.66 6.48 -9.21
C ALA A 210 -22.57 7.43 -8.38
N THR A 211 -22.09 8.64 -8.07
CA THR A 211 -22.77 9.58 -7.14
C THR A 211 -24.18 9.98 -7.57
N PRO A 212 -24.51 10.28 -8.84
CA PRO A 212 -25.88 10.60 -9.24
C PRO A 212 -26.86 9.49 -8.89
N ALA A 213 -26.53 8.23 -9.15
CA ALA A 213 -27.38 7.08 -8.81
C ALA A 213 -27.49 6.87 -7.29
N ILE A 214 -26.41 7.08 -6.54
CA ILE A 214 -26.44 7.05 -5.06
C ILE A 214 -27.39 8.12 -4.53
N ARG A 215 -27.30 9.35 -5.01
CA ARG A 215 -28.15 10.48 -4.55
C ARG A 215 -29.58 10.36 -5.02
N ALA A 216 -29.84 9.81 -6.18
CA ALA A 216 -31.20 9.50 -6.61
C ALA A 216 -31.90 8.54 -5.63
N ALA A 217 -31.17 7.59 -5.05
CA ALA A 217 -31.69 6.62 -4.10
C ALA A 217 -31.65 7.10 -2.64
N VAL A 218 -30.68 7.94 -2.29
CA VAL A 218 -30.41 8.50 -0.95
C VAL A 218 -30.01 9.98 -1.12
N PRO A 219 -30.95 10.91 -1.25
CA PRO A 219 -30.70 12.32 -1.61
C PRO A 219 -29.74 13.04 -0.66
N ALA A 220 -29.74 12.69 0.62
CA ALA A 220 -28.86 13.26 1.63
C ALA A 220 -27.42 12.68 1.62
N ALA A 221 -27.11 11.71 0.76
CA ALA A 221 -25.79 11.12 0.69
C ALA A 221 -24.74 12.13 0.22
N ARG A 222 -23.59 12.12 0.89
CA ARG A 222 -22.44 12.99 0.64
C ARG A 222 -21.21 12.16 0.37
N ILE A 223 -20.34 12.65 -0.50
CA ILE A 223 -19.15 11.95 -0.93
C ILE A 223 -17.92 12.73 -0.50
N VAL A 224 -16.92 12.04 -0.01
CA VAL A 224 -15.62 12.64 0.31
C VAL A 224 -14.48 11.86 -0.38
N LEU A 225 -13.65 12.58 -1.11
CA LEU A 225 -12.42 12.08 -1.72
C LEU A 225 -11.24 12.61 -0.90
N VAL A 226 -10.55 11.71 -0.20
CA VAL A 226 -9.45 12.05 0.71
C VAL A 226 -8.13 11.60 0.12
N GLY A 227 -7.25 12.55 -0.16
CA GLY A 227 -5.91 12.27 -0.63
C GLY A 227 -5.39 13.26 -1.67
N ALA A 228 -4.10 13.11 -2.00
CA ALA A 228 -3.47 13.95 -3.00
C ALA A 228 -3.65 13.35 -4.41
N PHE A 229 -3.79 14.22 -5.39
CA PHE A 229 -3.65 13.87 -6.79
C PHE A 229 -2.16 13.81 -7.19
N PRO A 230 -1.79 13.02 -8.20
CA PRO A 230 -0.41 12.95 -8.67
C PRO A 230 0.08 14.26 -9.29
N ASP A 231 -0.82 15.02 -9.90
CA ASP A 231 -0.58 16.31 -10.54
C ASP A 231 -1.88 17.12 -10.69
N ALA A 232 -1.74 18.38 -11.08
CA ALA A 232 -2.85 19.30 -11.28
C ALA A 232 -3.82 18.88 -12.40
N ALA A 233 -3.35 18.17 -13.41
CA ALA A 233 -4.20 17.72 -14.51
C ALA A 233 -5.15 16.61 -14.05
N ALA A 234 -4.66 15.67 -13.25
CA ALA A 234 -5.49 14.63 -12.66
C ALA A 234 -6.55 15.22 -11.69
N GLU A 235 -6.17 16.25 -10.92
CA GLU A 235 -7.11 16.97 -10.05
C GLU A 235 -8.18 17.69 -10.87
N ALA A 236 -7.77 18.45 -11.89
CA ALA A 236 -8.68 19.18 -12.77
C ALA A 236 -9.70 18.24 -13.41
N ALA A 237 -9.25 17.09 -13.96
CA ALA A 237 -10.14 16.13 -14.60
C ALA A 237 -11.24 15.61 -13.66
N VAL A 238 -10.93 15.35 -12.38
CA VAL A 238 -11.95 14.92 -11.39
C VAL A 238 -12.88 16.08 -11.01
N ARG A 239 -12.35 17.29 -10.81
CA ARG A 239 -13.15 18.48 -10.48
C ARG A 239 -14.08 18.87 -11.62
N ASP A 240 -13.62 18.84 -12.87
CA ASP A 240 -14.43 19.11 -14.05
C ASP A 240 -15.55 18.08 -14.18
N ARG A 241 -15.30 16.82 -13.85
CA ARG A 241 -16.34 15.79 -13.86
C ARG A 241 -17.38 16.02 -12.77
N ILE A 242 -16.96 16.43 -11.56
CA ILE A 242 -17.89 16.84 -10.47
C ILE A 242 -18.76 17.99 -10.93
N ALA A 243 -18.19 19.01 -11.55
CA ALA A 243 -18.92 20.17 -12.07
C ALA A 243 -19.89 19.80 -13.19
N ALA A 244 -19.42 19.00 -14.17
CA ALA A 244 -20.25 18.55 -15.31
C ALA A 244 -21.48 17.72 -14.88
N LEU A 245 -21.38 17.02 -13.75
CA LEU A 245 -22.49 16.25 -13.18
C LEU A 245 -23.33 17.07 -12.17
N GLY A 246 -23.01 18.35 -11.94
CA GLY A 246 -23.72 19.19 -10.98
C GLY A 246 -23.60 18.75 -9.52
N LEU A 247 -22.44 18.16 -9.14
CA LEU A 247 -22.23 17.51 -7.84
C LEU A 247 -21.45 18.37 -6.83
N GLY A 248 -21.25 19.66 -7.09
CA GLY A 248 -20.43 20.54 -6.27
C GLY A 248 -20.88 20.65 -4.81
N ASP A 249 -22.16 20.46 -4.53
CA ASP A 249 -22.75 20.45 -3.18
C ASP A 249 -22.61 19.10 -2.45
N ALA A 250 -22.37 18.02 -3.20
CA ALA A 250 -22.42 16.65 -2.71
C ALA A 250 -21.04 16.00 -2.58
N VAL A 251 -20.08 16.40 -3.42
CA VAL A 251 -18.73 15.80 -3.46
C VAL A 251 -17.69 16.79 -2.96
N VAL A 252 -16.96 16.41 -1.94
CA VAL A 252 -15.84 17.20 -1.40
C VAL A 252 -14.51 16.48 -1.65
N VAL A 253 -13.53 17.23 -2.13
CA VAL A 253 -12.14 16.83 -2.28
C VAL A 253 -11.31 17.51 -1.21
N THR A 254 -10.78 16.75 -0.25
CA THR A 254 -10.06 17.33 0.89
C THR A 254 -8.59 17.66 0.59
N GLY A 255 -8.01 17.05 -0.44
CA GLY A 255 -6.57 16.98 -0.60
C GLY A 255 -5.93 16.00 0.39
N PHE A 256 -4.61 16.11 0.55
CA PHE A 256 -3.86 15.28 1.49
C PHE A 256 -4.19 15.67 2.95
N LEU A 257 -4.49 14.68 3.76
CA LEU A 257 -4.64 14.82 5.21
C LEU A 257 -3.51 14.07 5.91
N PRO A 258 -2.73 14.71 6.78
CA PRO A 258 -1.68 14.04 7.58
C PRO A 258 -2.25 12.91 8.44
N ASN A 259 -3.45 13.13 9.01
CA ASN A 259 -4.22 12.11 9.74
C ASN A 259 -5.61 11.95 9.09
N PRO A 260 -5.83 10.92 8.25
CA PRO A 260 -7.13 10.68 7.62
C PRO A 260 -8.11 9.91 8.51
N PHE A 261 -7.68 9.37 9.65
CA PHE A 261 -8.48 8.44 10.45
C PHE A 261 -9.77 9.05 11.04
N PRO A 262 -9.81 10.33 11.45
CA PRO A 262 -11.08 10.94 11.87
C PRO A 262 -12.14 10.93 10.78
N VAL A 263 -11.77 11.21 9.52
CA VAL A 263 -12.72 11.14 8.41
C VAL A 263 -13.09 9.70 8.07
N VAL A 264 -12.11 8.76 8.07
CA VAL A 264 -12.40 7.33 7.87
C VAL A 264 -13.37 6.82 8.93
N GLY A 265 -13.17 7.20 10.20
CA GLY A 265 -14.06 6.85 11.32
C GLY A 265 -15.48 7.42 11.19
N ALA A 266 -15.64 8.52 10.46
CA ALA A 266 -16.95 9.16 10.21
C ALA A 266 -17.69 8.57 9.00
N LEU A 267 -17.06 7.72 8.17
CA LEU A 267 -17.68 7.15 6.99
C LEU A 267 -18.78 6.15 7.36
N ASP A 268 -19.92 6.25 6.69
CA ASP A 268 -20.94 5.21 6.67
C ASP A 268 -20.55 4.05 5.73
N VAL A 269 -19.85 4.36 4.63
CA VAL A 269 -19.32 3.37 3.69
C VAL A 269 -17.95 3.84 3.19
N LEU A 270 -16.94 3.01 3.34
CA LEU A 270 -15.65 3.19 2.68
C LEU A 270 -15.70 2.54 1.30
N VAL A 271 -15.36 3.31 0.27
CA VAL A 271 -15.32 2.85 -1.12
C VAL A 271 -13.88 2.77 -1.61
N HIS A 272 -13.51 1.68 -2.29
CA HIS A 272 -12.21 1.53 -2.93
C HIS A 272 -12.36 1.05 -4.38
N PRO A 273 -12.63 1.97 -5.33
CA PRO A 273 -13.05 1.64 -6.70
C PRO A 273 -11.85 1.41 -7.64
N ALA A 274 -10.77 0.83 -7.12
CA ALA A 274 -9.52 0.70 -7.81
C ALA A 274 -9.62 -0.15 -9.09
N LEU A 275 -8.86 0.23 -10.11
CA LEU A 275 -8.61 -0.58 -11.30
C LEU A 275 -7.43 -1.55 -11.07
N ARG A 276 -6.52 -1.20 -10.16
CA ARG A 276 -5.36 -2.02 -9.80
C ARG A 276 -4.90 -1.69 -8.39
N ASP A 277 -4.78 -2.68 -7.55
CA ASP A 277 -4.20 -2.54 -6.22
C ASP A 277 -3.61 -3.85 -5.70
N PRO A 278 -2.32 -3.91 -5.36
CA PRO A 278 -1.71 -5.12 -4.86
C PRO A 278 -2.21 -5.51 -3.46
N PHE A 279 -2.39 -4.54 -2.57
CA PHE A 279 -2.85 -4.74 -1.18
C PHE A 279 -3.06 -3.37 -0.51
N PRO A 280 -4.23 -2.75 -0.64
CA PRO A 280 -4.47 -1.37 -0.21
C PRO A 280 -4.50 -1.22 1.30
N LEU A 281 -3.60 -0.39 1.85
CA LEU A 281 -3.58 -0.09 3.28
C LEU A 281 -4.85 0.64 3.73
N ALA A 282 -5.47 1.43 2.87
CA ALA A 282 -6.73 2.12 3.17
C ALA A 282 -7.86 1.16 3.54
N LEU A 283 -7.87 -0.06 2.98
CA LEU A 283 -8.84 -1.08 3.40
C LEU A 283 -8.53 -1.61 4.80
N LEU A 284 -7.25 -1.87 5.14
CA LEU A 284 -6.88 -2.26 6.50
C LEU A 284 -7.23 -1.15 7.52
N GLU A 285 -7.03 0.12 7.13
CA GLU A 285 -7.41 1.29 7.95
C GLU A 285 -8.94 1.35 8.17
N GLY A 286 -9.73 1.11 7.12
CA GLY A 286 -11.19 0.98 7.21
C GLY A 286 -11.64 -0.20 8.05
N MET A 287 -11.02 -1.37 7.88
CA MET A 287 -11.27 -2.57 8.69
C MET A 287 -10.96 -2.31 10.17
N ALA A 288 -9.86 -1.62 10.48
CA ALA A 288 -9.48 -1.27 11.86
C ALA A 288 -10.53 -0.39 12.56
N LEU A 289 -11.24 0.43 11.80
CA LEU A 289 -12.31 1.29 12.29
C LEU A 289 -13.71 0.69 12.11
N ALA A 290 -13.80 -0.61 11.83
CA ALA A 290 -15.03 -1.34 11.59
C ALA A 290 -15.95 -0.67 10.55
N ARG A 291 -15.38 -0.07 9.51
CA ARG A 291 -16.16 0.53 8.42
C ARG A 291 -16.60 -0.54 7.43
N PRO A 292 -17.87 -0.53 6.99
CA PRO A 292 -18.31 -1.35 5.88
C PRO A 292 -17.60 -0.89 4.61
N ILE A 293 -17.16 -1.85 3.79
CA ILE A 293 -16.32 -1.60 2.64
C ILE A 293 -17.01 -2.09 1.37
N VAL A 294 -17.01 -1.24 0.34
CA VAL A 294 -17.33 -1.61 -1.04
C VAL A 294 -16.07 -1.42 -1.87
N ALA A 295 -15.57 -2.47 -2.51
CA ALA A 295 -14.31 -2.39 -3.25
C ALA A 295 -14.38 -3.14 -4.59
N SER A 296 -13.57 -2.71 -5.55
CA SER A 296 -13.40 -3.46 -6.81
C SER A 296 -12.69 -4.79 -6.57
N ALA A 297 -13.12 -5.86 -7.24
CA ALA A 297 -12.54 -7.19 -7.16
C ALA A 297 -11.24 -7.28 -7.99
N VAL A 298 -10.18 -6.58 -7.57
CA VAL A 298 -8.89 -6.53 -8.30
C VAL A 298 -7.69 -6.78 -7.37
N GLY A 299 -6.63 -7.35 -7.93
CA GLY A 299 -5.36 -7.55 -7.23
C GLY A 299 -5.52 -8.36 -5.94
N GLY A 300 -4.94 -7.86 -4.85
CA GLY A 300 -5.04 -8.48 -3.53
C GLY A 300 -6.34 -8.18 -2.77
N ILE A 301 -7.25 -7.37 -3.31
CA ILE A 301 -8.50 -7.01 -2.60
C ILE A 301 -9.38 -8.22 -2.29
N PRO A 302 -9.59 -9.21 -3.20
CA PRO A 302 -10.33 -10.43 -2.88
C PRO A 302 -9.67 -11.32 -1.82
N GLU A 303 -8.38 -11.12 -1.54
CA GLU A 303 -7.69 -11.79 -0.44
C GLU A 303 -7.96 -11.08 0.89
N MET A 304 -8.25 -9.77 0.85
CA MET A 304 -8.54 -8.95 2.03
C MET A 304 -9.99 -9.07 2.48
N LEU A 305 -10.93 -9.07 1.55
CA LEU A 305 -12.37 -9.08 1.80
C LEU A 305 -12.99 -10.38 1.30
N VAL A 306 -13.87 -10.96 2.10
CA VAL A 306 -14.76 -12.04 1.67
C VAL A 306 -16.09 -11.40 1.28
N ASP A 307 -16.45 -11.52 -0.01
CA ASP A 307 -17.66 -10.89 -0.56
C ASP A 307 -18.92 -11.29 0.21
N GLY A 308 -19.75 -10.30 0.52
CA GLY A 308 -20.98 -10.47 1.29
C GLY A 308 -20.79 -10.78 2.79
N GLN A 309 -19.54 -11.02 3.26
CA GLN A 309 -19.24 -11.37 4.66
C GLN A 309 -18.46 -10.28 5.40
N SER A 310 -17.34 -9.80 4.84
CA SER A 310 -16.50 -8.77 5.45
C SER A 310 -16.34 -7.52 4.56
N GLY A 311 -17.09 -7.43 3.49
CA GLY A 311 -17.19 -6.32 2.55
C GLY A 311 -18.01 -6.74 1.35
N LEU A 312 -18.22 -5.82 0.42
CA LEU A 312 -18.83 -6.09 -0.87
C LEU A 312 -17.80 -5.88 -1.98
N LEU A 313 -17.72 -6.87 -2.88
CA LEU A 313 -16.86 -6.81 -4.04
C LEU A 313 -17.69 -6.53 -5.30
N VAL A 314 -17.24 -5.56 -6.09
CA VAL A 314 -17.91 -5.17 -7.35
C VAL A 314 -16.92 -5.32 -8.53
N PRO A 315 -17.43 -5.51 -9.76
CA PRO A 315 -16.57 -5.49 -10.94
C PRO A 315 -15.82 -4.16 -11.08
N PRO A 316 -14.53 -4.17 -11.46
CA PRO A 316 -13.78 -2.95 -11.68
C PRO A 316 -14.35 -2.13 -12.82
N GLY A 317 -14.44 -0.81 -12.63
CA GLY A 317 -14.98 0.12 -13.64
C GLY A 317 -16.49 0.14 -13.76
N ASP A 318 -17.23 -0.63 -12.97
CA ASP A 318 -18.71 -0.68 -13.03
C ASP A 318 -19.32 0.31 -12.01
N ALA A 319 -19.69 1.50 -12.48
CA ALA A 319 -20.31 2.54 -11.65
C ALA A 319 -21.71 2.14 -11.16
N ALA A 320 -22.46 1.35 -11.95
CA ALA A 320 -23.79 0.92 -11.58
C ALA A 320 -23.75 -0.11 -10.45
N ALA A 321 -22.87 -1.12 -10.56
CA ALA A 321 -22.65 -2.10 -9.49
C ALA A 321 -22.14 -1.43 -8.21
N LEU A 322 -21.20 -0.46 -8.34
CA LEU A 322 -20.70 0.32 -7.21
C LEU A 322 -21.84 1.11 -6.52
N ALA A 323 -22.66 1.84 -7.29
CA ALA A 323 -23.79 2.59 -6.76
C ALA A 323 -24.80 1.67 -6.06
N GLY A 324 -25.17 0.54 -6.69
CA GLY A 324 -26.10 -0.43 -6.13
C GLY A 324 -25.62 -1.00 -4.78
N ALA A 325 -24.33 -1.38 -4.70
CA ALA A 325 -23.74 -1.87 -3.45
C ALA A 325 -23.73 -0.82 -2.35
N VAL A 326 -23.34 0.43 -2.66
CA VAL A 326 -23.34 1.55 -1.70
C VAL A 326 -24.77 1.84 -1.22
N VAL A 327 -25.74 1.96 -2.13
CA VAL A 327 -27.15 2.22 -1.79
C VAL A 327 -27.71 1.11 -0.91
N GLY A 328 -27.43 -0.13 -1.24
CA GLY A 328 -27.84 -1.29 -0.41
C GLY A 328 -27.35 -1.17 1.03
N LEU A 329 -26.08 -0.77 1.23
CA LEU A 329 -25.53 -0.57 2.58
C LEU A 329 -26.09 0.67 3.27
N LEU A 330 -26.33 1.77 2.54
CA LEU A 330 -26.89 3.00 3.14
C LEU A 330 -28.33 2.79 3.65
N ARG A 331 -29.09 1.89 3.04
CA ARG A 331 -30.47 1.56 3.41
C ARG A 331 -30.59 0.45 4.46
N ASP A 332 -29.53 -0.31 4.68
CA ASP A 332 -29.51 -1.47 5.60
C ASP A 332 -28.41 -1.27 6.67
N GLU A 333 -28.76 -0.56 7.74
CA GLU A 333 -27.82 -0.29 8.83
C GLU A 333 -27.35 -1.56 9.57
N PRO A 334 -28.20 -2.55 9.89
CA PRO A 334 -27.76 -3.80 10.50
C PRO A 334 -26.72 -4.52 9.65
N ARG A 335 -26.94 -4.66 8.33
CA ARG A 335 -25.99 -5.27 7.40
C ARG A 335 -24.69 -4.47 7.32
N ARG A 336 -24.79 -3.14 7.27
CA ARG A 336 -23.64 -2.23 7.27
C ARG A 336 -22.75 -2.43 8.50
N ARG A 337 -23.35 -2.48 9.69
CA ARG A 337 -22.62 -2.73 10.94
C ARG A 337 -22.03 -4.14 10.99
N GLY A 338 -22.78 -5.13 10.54
CA GLY A 338 -22.33 -6.54 10.51
C GLY A 338 -21.08 -6.74 9.64
N LEU A 339 -21.08 -6.16 8.42
CA LEU A 339 -19.92 -6.21 7.52
C LEU A 339 -18.70 -5.49 8.10
N GLY A 340 -18.89 -4.34 8.73
CA GLY A 340 -17.81 -3.60 9.39
C GLY A 340 -17.19 -4.40 10.55
N ALA A 341 -18.01 -5.00 11.39
CA ALA A 341 -17.55 -5.85 12.49
C ALA A 341 -16.79 -7.10 12.00
N ALA A 342 -17.29 -7.74 10.95
CA ALA A 342 -16.63 -8.89 10.33
C ALA A 342 -15.30 -8.48 9.65
N ALA A 343 -15.23 -7.31 9.05
CA ALA A 343 -13.99 -6.75 8.50
C ALA A 343 -12.92 -6.55 9.60
N LEU A 344 -13.30 -5.93 10.73
CA LEU A 344 -12.41 -5.77 11.87
C LEU A 344 -11.94 -7.13 12.42
N HIS A 345 -12.84 -8.09 12.59
CA HIS A 345 -12.47 -9.43 13.06
C HIS A 345 -11.46 -10.10 12.10
N ARG A 346 -11.67 -9.97 10.79
CA ARG A 346 -10.74 -10.50 9.80
C ARG A 346 -9.36 -9.82 9.86
N LEU A 347 -9.31 -8.50 10.09
CA LEU A 347 -8.05 -7.80 10.31
C LEU A 347 -7.33 -8.36 11.55
N GLN A 348 -8.04 -8.53 12.66
CA GLN A 348 -7.50 -9.02 13.93
C GLN A 348 -6.97 -10.46 13.87
N THR A 349 -7.50 -11.29 12.97
CA THR A 349 -7.14 -12.71 12.86
C THR A 349 -6.19 -13.01 11.71
N THR A 350 -6.25 -12.26 10.61
CA THR A 350 -5.53 -12.59 9.37
C THR A 350 -4.41 -11.60 9.04
N PHE A 351 -4.61 -10.30 9.29
CA PHE A 351 -3.69 -9.24 8.87
C PHE A 351 -3.04 -8.56 10.08
N THR A 352 -2.50 -9.39 10.98
CA THR A 352 -1.90 -8.90 12.23
C THR A 352 -0.50 -8.35 12.03
N LEU A 353 -0.11 -7.37 12.85
CA LEU A 353 1.28 -6.88 12.91
C LEU A 353 2.28 -7.98 13.19
N ALA A 354 1.94 -8.86 14.14
CA ALA A 354 2.80 -9.97 14.53
C ALA A 354 3.01 -10.94 13.37
N GLY A 355 1.96 -11.29 12.63
CA GLY A 355 2.03 -12.16 11.44
C GLY A 355 2.87 -11.55 10.31
N PHE A 356 2.68 -10.25 10.05
CA PHE A 356 3.50 -9.52 9.08
C PHE A 356 4.97 -9.53 9.47
N ALA A 357 5.30 -9.12 10.70
CA ALA A 357 6.67 -9.09 11.19
C ALA A 357 7.32 -10.48 11.17
N ALA A 358 6.64 -11.51 11.67
CA ALA A 358 7.13 -12.88 11.68
C ALA A 358 7.44 -13.38 10.25
N THR A 359 6.58 -13.08 9.28
CA THR A 359 6.80 -13.46 7.87
C THR A 359 8.01 -12.74 7.27
N MET A 360 8.13 -11.43 7.53
CA MET A 360 9.23 -10.62 7.01
C MET A 360 10.58 -11.04 7.60
N PHE A 361 10.68 -11.12 8.93
CA PHE A 361 11.94 -11.50 9.59
C PHE A 361 12.28 -12.98 9.36
N GLY A 362 11.26 -13.84 9.26
CA GLY A 362 11.47 -15.23 8.84
C GLY A 362 12.09 -15.35 7.43
N ALA A 363 11.69 -14.45 6.50
CA ALA A 363 12.34 -14.39 5.18
C ALA A 363 13.79 -13.90 5.26
N PHE A 364 14.09 -12.94 6.14
CA PHE A 364 15.46 -12.47 6.35
C PHE A 364 16.33 -13.57 6.96
N ASP A 365 15.83 -14.26 7.98
CA ASP A 365 16.54 -15.39 8.59
C ASP A 365 16.84 -16.51 7.60
N GLU A 366 15.90 -16.81 6.71
CA GLU A 366 16.07 -17.81 5.66
C GLU A 366 17.13 -17.35 4.63
N ALA A 367 17.08 -16.08 4.23
CA ALA A 367 18.06 -15.52 3.30
C ALA A 367 19.49 -15.59 3.88
N VAL A 368 19.65 -15.30 5.18
CA VAL A 368 20.94 -15.43 5.87
C VAL A 368 21.43 -16.89 5.91
N ARG A 369 20.54 -17.85 6.20
CA ARG A 369 20.90 -19.29 6.19
C ARG A 369 21.28 -19.80 4.80
N ASP A 370 20.58 -19.37 3.76
CA ASP A 370 20.82 -19.81 2.38
C ASP A 370 22.07 -19.12 1.79
N GLY A 371 22.54 -18.01 2.36
CA GLY A 371 23.73 -17.28 1.93
C GLY A 371 23.57 -16.59 0.57
N VAL A 372 24.69 -16.13 0.02
CA VAL A 372 24.74 -15.48 -1.30
C VAL A 372 24.74 -16.55 -2.38
N GLY A 373 23.74 -16.52 -3.25
CA GLY A 373 23.62 -17.44 -4.39
C GLY A 373 24.34 -16.97 -5.64
#